data_658f70164405f58dccd662788eb92a7e
#
_entry.id   658f70164405f58dccd662788eb92a7e
#
_cell.length_a   1.000
_cell.length_b   1.000
_cell.length_c   1.000
_cell.angle_alpha   90.00
_cell.angle_beta   90.00
_cell.angle_gamma   90.00
#
_symmetry.space_group_name_H-M   'P 1'
#
loop_
_entity.id
_entity.type
_entity.pdbx_description
1 polymer ?
#
loop_
_entity_poly.entity_id
_entity_poly.type
_entity_poly.pdbx_seq_one_letter_code
_entity_poly.pdbx_strand_id
1 'polypeptide(L)'
;KQTFFATNGTSTCNKIVVQALVRPGDIVLVDRDCHKSHHYGMVLAGAQVCYLDSYPLNEYSMYGAVPLREIKKQLLDLKAAGKLDRVRMLLLTNCTFDGIVYNVDRVMEECLAIKPDLIFLWDEAWFAFARFNPTYRRRTAMRTANKMRARFKTEAHAEAYAKQHKKLKDADTETLLNTR
;
A
#
# COMPACT_ATOMS: atom_id res chain seq x y z
N LYS A 1 2.81 17.37 -8.01
CA LYS A 1 3.91 16.50 -7.59
C LYS A 1 4.98 17.34 -6.91
N GLN A 2 5.50 16.84 -5.81
CA GLN A 2 6.66 17.39 -5.13
C GLN A 2 7.75 16.31 -5.06
N THR A 3 8.99 16.73 -5.20
CA THR A 3 10.16 15.86 -5.10
C THR A 3 11.06 16.43 -4.00
N PHE A 4 11.46 15.58 -3.08
CA PHE A 4 12.37 15.92 -2.01
C PHE A 4 13.63 15.08 -2.16
N PHE A 5 14.79 15.71 -2.01
CA PHE A 5 16.08 15.05 -2.08
C PHE A 5 16.68 14.93 -0.69
N ALA A 6 17.14 13.74 -0.36
CA ALA A 6 17.85 13.47 0.88
C ALA A 6 19.21 12.84 0.57
N THR A 7 20.26 13.32 1.24
CA THR A 7 21.65 12.86 1.00
C THR A 7 22.01 11.57 1.72
N ASN A 8 21.22 11.17 2.74
CA ASN A 8 21.46 9.97 3.55
C ASN A 8 20.66 8.74 3.10
N GLY A 9 20.32 8.67 1.81
CA GLY A 9 19.66 7.53 1.20
C GLY A 9 18.20 7.32 1.62
N THR A 10 17.61 6.25 1.11
CA THR A 10 16.20 5.90 1.31
C THR A 10 15.86 5.68 2.79
N SER A 11 16.77 5.18 3.60
CA SER A 11 16.54 4.98 5.04
C SER A 11 16.17 6.26 5.78
N THR A 12 16.73 7.40 5.39
CA THR A 12 16.35 8.71 5.94
C THR A 12 15.03 9.17 5.37
N CYS A 13 14.80 9.00 4.06
CA CYS A 13 13.51 9.32 3.44
C CYS A 13 12.35 8.57 4.12
N ASN A 14 12.51 7.27 4.38
CA ASN A 14 11.51 6.45 5.04
C ASN A 14 11.15 7.00 6.43
N LYS A 15 12.15 7.35 7.23
CA LYS A 15 11.91 7.96 8.56
C LYS A 15 11.21 9.31 8.48
N ILE A 16 11.63 10.16 7.56
CA ILE A 16 11.04 11.51 7.36
C ILE A 16 9.56 11.38 6.97
N VAL A 17 9.26 10.54 5.97
CA VAL A 17 7.89 10.38 5.46
C VAL A 17 6.96 9.82 6.52
N VAL A 18 7.39 8.77 7.24
CA VAL A 18 6.56 8.19 8.30
C VAL A 18 6.30 9.21 9.40
N GLN A 19 7.32 9.90 9.92
CA GLN A 19 7.12 10.90 10.97
C GLN A 19 6.31 12.13 10.51
N ALA A 20 6.37 12.49 9.24
CA ALA A 20 5.60 13.61 8.70
C ALA A 20 4.10 13.30 8.55
N LEU A 21 3.74 12.04 8.30
CA LEU A 21 2.39 11.65 7.90
C LEU A 21 1.64 10.82 8.95
N VAL A 22 2.35 10.21 9.89
CA VAL A 22 1.81 9.33 10.94
C VAL A 22 1.90 10.02 12.28
N ARG A 23 0.83 9.93 13.07
CA ARG A 23 0.73 10.50 14.42
C ARG A 23 0.75 9.39 15.46
N PRO A 24 1.07 9.70 16.72
CA PRO A 24 0.97 8.73 17.81
C PRO A 24 -0.44 8.10 17.86
N GLY A 25 -0.48 6.77 17.86
CA GLY A 25 -1.70 6.01 17.88
C GLY A 25 -2.34 5.72 16.52
N ASP A 26 -1.87 6.31 15.42
CA ASP A 26 -2.27 5.89 14.08
C ASP A 26 -1.82 4.45 13.81
N ILE A 27 -2.62 3.71 13.04
CA ILE A 27 -2.30 2.34 12.63
C ILE A 27 -1.61 2.38 11.27
N VAL A 28 -0.46 1.72 11.18
CA VAL A 28 0.29 1.50 9.95
C VAL A 28 0.26 0.01 9.63
N LEU A 29 -0.31 -0.33 8.47
CA LEU A 29 -0.20 -1.68 7.89
C LEU A 29 1.14 -1.77 7.16
N VAL A 30 1.95 -2.75 7.49
CA VAL A 30 3.30 -2.88 6.96
C VAL A 30 3.66 -4.32 6.66
N ASP A 31 4.32 -4.52 5.52
CA ASP A 31 4.96 -5.77 5.17
C ASP A 31 6.01 -6.14 6.24
N ARG A 32 5.92 -7.34 6.79
CA ARG A 32 6.87 -7.82 7.81
C ARG A 32 8.31 -7.86 7.29
N ASP A 33 8.50 -8.06 5.98
CA ASP A 33 9.82 -8.10 5.33
C ASP A 33 10.34 -6.73 4.92
N CYS A 34 9.70 -5.65 5.37
CA CYS A 34 10.13 -4.30 5.04
C CYS A 34 11.52 -3.98 5.63
N HIS A 35 12.21 -3.04 5.01
CA HIS A 35 13.51 -2.59 5.49
C HIS A 35 13.43 -2.00 6.91
N LYS A 36 14.41 -2.30 7.76
CA LYS A 36 14.47 -1.86 9.17
C LYS A 36 14.25 -0.36 9.41
N SER A 37 14.54 0.50 8.43
CA SER A 37 14.32 1.94 8.54
C SER A 37 12.84 2.33 8.71
N HIS A 38 11.93 1.50 8.22
CA HIS A 38 10.49 1.68 8.41
C HIS A 38 10.10 1.47 9.86
N HIS A 39 10.62 0.41 10.50
CA HIS A 39 10.38 0.15 11.93
C HIS A 39 10.86 1.31 12.79
N TYR A 40 12.06 1.83 12.52
CA TYR A 40 12.57 3.00 13.23
C TYR A 40 11.69 4.24 13.02
N GLY A 41 11.22 4.46 11.79
CA GLY A 41 10.28 5.56 11.50
C GLY A 41 8.98 5.44 12.27
N MET A 42 8.40 4.23 12.32
CA MET A 42 7.15 3.97 13.04
C MET A 42 7.30 4.11 14.55
N VAL A 43 8.41 3.65 15.12
CA VAL A 43 8.71 3.86 16.56
C VAL A 43 8.81 5.33 16.88
N LEU A 44 9.56 6.11 16.09
CA LEU A 44 9.72 7.54 16.27
C LEU A 44 8.42 8.33 16.12
N ALA A 45 7.50 7.83 15.27
CA ALA A 45 6.18 8.44 15.08
C ALA A 45 5.15 8.02 16.16
N GLY A 46 5.47 7.05 17.02
CA GLY A 46 4.52 6.49 17.99
C GLY A 46 3.36 5.72 17.34
N ALA A 47 3.60 5.13 16.17
CA ALA A 47 2.61 4.38 15.41
C ALA A 47 2.25 3.05 16.08
N GLN A 48 1.00 2.61 15.89
CA GLN A 48 0.62 1.23 16.12
C GLN A 48 0.86 0.41 14.86
N VAL A 49 1.72 -0.60 14.95
CA VAL A 49 2.11 -1.39 13.80
C VAL A 49 1.19 -2.61 13.68
N CYS A 50 0.66 -2.81 12.47
CA CYS A 50 -0.06 -4.01 12.09
C CYS A 50 0.74 -4.70 10.98
N TYR A 51 1.38 -5.81 11.32
CA TYR A 51 2.19 -6.55 10.36
C TYR A 51 1.32 -7.38 9.42
N LEU A 52 1.72 -7.35 8.16
CA LEU A 52 1.18 -8.16 7.08
C LEU A 52 2.18 -9.26 6.75
N ASP A 53 1.74 -10.50 6.74
CA ASP A 53 2.61 -11.63 6.47
C ASP A 53 2.65 -11.96 4.98
N SER A 54 3.86 -12.05 4.45
CA SER A 54 4.14 -12.56 3.11
C SER A 54 4.00 -14.09 3.09
N TYR A 55 3.61 -14.65 1.97
CA TYR A 55 3.62 -16.11 1.83
C TYR A 55 5.05 -16.62 1.60
N PRO A 56 5.43 -17.76 2.23
CA PRO A 56 6.76 -18.32 2.04
C PRO A 56 6.90 -19.01 0.68
N LEU A 57 8.04 -18.81 0.05
CA LEU A 57 8.48 -19.56 -1.14
C LEU A 57 9.59 -20.52 -0.72
N ASN A 58 9.20 -21.60 -0.05
CA ASN A 58 10.11 -22.54 0.62
C ASN A 58 11.15 -23.16 -0.32
N GLU A 59 10.77 -23.43 -1.56
CA GLU A 59 11.67 -24.01 -2.58
C GLU A 59 12.85 -23.09 -2.90
N TYR A 60 12.67 -21.77 -2.72
CA TYR A 60 13.68 -20.75 -3.01
C TYR A 60 14.27 -20.12 -1.75
N SER A 61 13.87 -20.58 -0.56
CA SER A 61 14.27 -20.00 0.72
C SER A 61 14.08 -18.48 0.78
N MET A 62 12.95 -18.00 0.27
CA MET A 62 12.62 -16.58 0.19
C MET A 62 11.14 -16.33 0.55
N TYR A 63 10.80 -15.07 0.80
CA TYR A 63 9.43 -14.63 0.97
C TYR A 63 8.84 -14.12 -0.35
N GLY A 64 7.56 -14.39 -0.56
CA GLY A 64 6.77 -13.83 -1.66
C GLY A 64 6.21 -12.45 -1.31
N ALA A 65 5.19 -12.03 -2.04
CA ALA A 65 4.46 -10.81 -1.72
C ALA A 65 3.46 -11.03 -0.57
N VAL A 66 3.04 -9.95 0.07
CA VAL A 66 1.82 -9.96 0.88
C VAL A 66 0.63 -10.11 -0.07
N PRO A 67 -0.20 -11.16 0.07
CA PRO A 67 -1.38 -11.31 -0.76
C PRO A 67 -2.34 -10.13 -0.59
N LEU A 68 -2.86 -9.61 -1.69
CA LEU A 68 -3.84 -8.50 -1.63
C LEU A 68 -5.07 -8.86 -0.78
N ARG A 69 -5.47 -10.14 -0.81
CA ARG A 69 -6.55 -10.66 0.04
C ARG A 69 -6.27 -10.43 1.52
N GLU A 70 -5.04 -10.64 1.99
CA GLU A 70 -4.65 -10.42 3.39
C GLU A 70 -4.65 -8.93 3.74
N ILE A 71 -4.21 -8.05 2.84
CA ILE A 71 -4.27 -6.60 3.03
C ILE A 71 -5.74 -6.16 3.20
N LYS A 72 -6.62 -6.62 2.31
CA LYS A 72 -8.06 -6.31 2.36
C LYS A 72 -8.70 -6.86 3.63
N LYS A 73 -8.36 -8.10 4.01
CA LYS A 73 -8.85 -8.73 5.23
C LYS A 73 -8.51 -7.90 6.46
N GLN A 74 -7.26 -7.47 6.60
CA GLN A 74 -6.83 -6.61 7.72
C GLN A 74 -7.60 -5.28 7.76
N LEU A 75 -7.84 -4.66 6.62
CA LEU A 75 -8.65 -3.43 6.55
C LEU A 75 -10.10 -3.68 6.97
N LEU A 76 -10.71 -4.79 6.53
CA LEU A 76 -12.09 -5.16 6.89
C LEU A 76 -12.21 -5.56 8.38
N ASP A 77 -11.24 -6.29 8.92
CA ASP A 77 -11.18 -6.65 10.33
C ASP A 77 -11.07 -5.40 11.22
N LEU A 78 -10.22 -4.43 10.82
CA LEU A 78 -10.10 -3.15 11.50
C LEU A 78 -11.38 -2.31 11.37
N LYS A 79 -12.09 -2.41 10.25
CA LYS A 79 -13.40 -1.77 10.07
C LYS A 79 -14.44 -2.38 11.02
N ALA A 80 -14.52 -3.70 11.10
CA ALA A 80 -15.42 -4.40 12.01
C ALA A 80 -15.11 -4.09 13.49
N ALA A 81 -13.83 -3.90 13.83
CA ALA A 81 -13.40 -3.50 15.17
C ALA A 81 -13.59 -1.99 15.48
N GLY A 82 -14.17 -1.19 14.57
CA GLY A 82 -14.35 0.25 14.72
C GLY A 82 -13.04 1.05 14.73
N LYS A 83 -11.96 0.50 14.15
CA LYS A 83 -10.61 1.11 14.16
C LYS A 83 -10.14 1.59 12.79
N LEU A 84 -10.99 1.50 11.76
CA LEU A 84 -10.60 1.85 10.39
C LEU A 84 -10.15 3.32 10.27
N ASP A 85 -10.77 4.24 11.02
CA ASP A 85 -10.42 5.66 10.98
C ASP A 85 -9.01 5.95 11.48
N ARG A 86 -8.47 5.06 12.32
CA ARG A 86 -7.10 5.13 12.81
C ARG A 86 -6.07 4.58 11.82
N VAL A 87 -6.51 3.84 10.80
CA VAL A 87 -5.62 3.32 9.76
C VAL A 87 -5.16 4.48 8.90
N ARG A 88 -3.89 4.79 8.97
CA ARG A 88 -3.29 5.94 8.30
C ARG A 88 -2.55 5.58 7.04
N MET A 89 -1.77 4.50 7.08
CA MET A 89 -0.81 4.19 6.03
C MET A 89 -0.74 2.69 5.75
N LEU A 90 -0.62 2.34 4.47
CA LEU A 90 -0.17 1.03 4.00
C LEU A 90 1.24 1.20 3.41
N LEU A 91 2.19 0.46 3.97
CA LEU A 91 3.59 0.50 3.60
C LEU A 91 4.01 -0.85 3.02
N LEU A 92 4.45 -0.84 1.77
CA LEU A 92 4.90 -2.04 1.04
C LEU A 92 6.21 -1.77 0.30
N THR A 93 7.05 -2.78 0.21
CA THR A 93 8.30 -2.75 -0.57
C THR A 93 8.02 -3.21 -2.00
N ASN A 94 8.21 -2.33 -2.97
CA ASN A 94 8.02 -2.60 -4.40
C ASN A 94 9.28 -2.19 -5.18
N CYS A 95 10.06 -2.97 -5.57
CA CYS A 95 10.52 -4.32 -5.63
C CYS A 95 11.22 -4.73 -4.33
N THR A 96 10.98 -5.94 -3.85
CA THR A 96 11.71 -6.50 -2.71
C THR A 96 13.15 -6.82 -3.11
N PHE A 97 13.99 -7.16 -2.11
CA PHE A 97 15.36 -7.60 -2.36
C PHE A 97 15.41 -8.82 -3.29
N ASP A 98 14.45 -9.72 -3.16
CA ASP A 98 14.32 -10.94 -4.00
C ASP A 98 13.65 -10.70 -5.35
N GLY A 99 13.32 -9.45 -5.69
CA GLY A 99 12.75 -9.08 -6.98
C GLY A 99 11.23 -9.20 -7.08
N ILE A 100 10.52 -9.34 -5.98
CA ILE A 100 9.05 -9.39 -5.97
C ILE A 100 8.47 -7.99 -6.28
N VAL A 101 7.60 -7.93 -7.27
CA VAL A 101 6.97 -6.70 -7.76
C VAL A 101 5.45 -6.79 -7.66
N TYR A 102 4.84 -5.82 -6.99
CA TYR A 102 3.39 -5.74 -6.85
C TYR A 102 2.67 -5.26 -8.12
N ASN A 103 1.40 -5.63 -8.24
CA ASN A 103 0.48 -4.93 -9.11
C ASN A 103 -0.07 -3.69 -8.36
N VAL A 104 0.71 -2.61 -8.37
CA VAL A 104 0.44 -1.39 -7.62
C VAL A 104 -0.95 -0.80 -7.91
N ASP A 105 -1.39 -0.83 -9.19
CA ASP A 105 -2.70 -0.33 -9.63
C ASP A 105 -3.83 -1.07 -8.88
N ARG A 106 -3.73 -2.40 -8.86
CA ARG A 106 -4.72 -3.24 -8.21
C ARG A 106 -4.73 -3.08 -6.69
N VAL A 107 -3.55 -3.07 -6.07
CA VAL A 107 -3.43 -2.88 -4.62
C VAL A 107 -4.04 -1.56 -4.19
N MET A 108 -3.66 -0.46 -4.85
CA MET A 108 -4.16 0.86 -4.51
C MET A 108 -5.68 0.97 -4.72
N GLU A 109 -6.20 0.49 -5.85
CA GLU A 109 -7.61 0.59 -6.19
C GLU A 109 -8.50 -0.16 -5.20
N GLU A 110 -8.17 -1.42 -4.92
CA GLU A 110 -8.98 -2.26 -4.03
C GLU A 110 -8.88 -1.80 -2.55
N CYS A 111 -7.74 -1.29 -2.12
CA CYS A 111 -7.60 -0.73 -0.77
C CYS A 111 -8.34 0.61 -0.62
N LEU A 112 -8.29 1.49 -1.63
CA LEU A 112 -9.03 2.76 -1.62
C LEU A 112 -10.55 2.56 -1.63
N ALA A 113 -11.05 1.47 -2.18
CA ALA A 113 -12.47 1.12 -2.12
C ALA A 113 -12.93 0.84 -0.67
N ILE A 114 -12.04 0.39 0.20
CA ILE A 114 -12.31 0.13 1.62
C ILE A 114 -12.02 1.37 2.48
N LYS A 115 -10.88 2.04 2.24
CA LYS A 115 -10.38 3.20 2.97
C LYS A 115 -9.94 4.29 1.97
N PRO A 116 -10.84 5.22 1.59
CA PRO A 116 -10.57 6.20 0.51
C PRO A 116 -9.45 7.20 0.78
N ASP A 117 -9.14 7.47 2.05
CA ASP A 117 -8.09 8.39 2.50
C ASP A 117 -6.80 7.67 2.94
N LEU A 118 -6.65 6.38 2.59
CA LEU A 118 -5.45 5.60 2.89
C LEU A 118 -4.23 6.18 2.18
N ILE A 119 -3.16 6.40 2.95
CA ILE A 119 -1.87 6.82 2.41
C ILE A 119 -1.07 5.58 2.03
N PHE A 120 -0.49 5.60 0.82
CA PHE A 120 0.41 4.54 0.37
C PHE A 120 1.85 5.03 0.43
N LEU A 121 2.69 4.31 1.15
CA LEU A 121 4.14 4.44 1.09
C LEU A 121 4.71 3.23 0.34
N TRP A 122 5.21 3.48 -0.86
CA TRP A 122 5.88 2.47 -1.67
C TRP A 122 7.39 2.66 -1.56
N ASP A 123 8.07 1.72 -0.93
CA ASP A 123 9.53 1.68 -0.93
C ASP A 123 10.00 1.09 -2.26
N GLU A 124 10.51 1.95 -3.14
CA GLU A 124 11.03 1.62 -4.46
C GLU A 124 12.57 1.79 -4.53
N ALA A 125 13.26 1.67 -3.40
CA ALA A 125 14.72 1.83 -3.33
C ALA A 125 15.46 0.96 -4.34
N TRP A 126 15.02 -0.27 -4.56
CA TRP A 126 15.58 -1.23 -5.52
C TRP A 126 14.95 -1.16 -6.92
N PHE A 127 13.97 -0.27 -7.13
CA PHE A 127 13.15 -0.26 -8.35
C PHE A 127 13.32 0.99 -9.21
N ALA A 128 14.31 1.84 -8.93
CA ALA A 128 14.53 3.09 -9.68
C ALA A 128 14.73 2.87 -11.19
N PHE A 129 15.43 1.80 -11.58
CA PHE A 129 15.65 1.44 -12.98
C PHE A 129 14.37 1.20 -13.76
N ALA A 130 13.32 0.75 -13.09
CA ALA A 130 12.04 0.42 -13.71
C ALA A 130 11.39 1.62 -14.42
N ARG A 131 11.69 2.84 -13.98
CA ARG A 131 11.21 4.06 -14.62
C ARG A 131 11.68 4.18 -16.07
N PHE A 132 12.85 3.68 -16.36
CA PHE A 132 13.49 3.77 -17.68
C PHE A 132 13.23 2.57 -18.58
N ASN A 133 12.66 1.49 -18.02
CA ASN A 133 12.32 0.28 -18.75
C ASN A 133 10.83 0.27 -19.15
N PRO A 134 10.46 0.12 -20.45
CA PRO A 134 9.07 0.12 -20.90
C PRO A 134 8.20 -0.94 -20.25
N THR A 135 8.74 -2.13 -19.98
CA THR A 135 8.02 -3.26 -19.38
C THR A 135 7.69 -2.98 -17.91
N TYR A 136 8.69 -2.53 -17.13
CA TYR A 136 8.54 -2.34 -15.69
C TYR A 136 7.96 -0.98 -15.30
N ARG A 137 8.09 0.04 -16.15
CA ARG A 137 7.61 1.39 -15.89
C ARG A 137 6.16 1.45 -15.40
N ARG A 138 5.30 0.58 -15.96
CA ARG A 138 3.88 0.49 -15.58
C ARG A 138 3.64 -0.10 -14.19
N ARG A 139 4.65 -0.68 -13.57
CA ARG A 139 4.59 -1.24 -12.22
C ARG A 139 5.06 -0.26 -11.15
N THR A 140 5.66 0.87 -11.53
CA THR A 140 6.11 1.87 -10.56
C THR A 140 4.93 2.60 -9.92
N ALA A 141 5.04 2.86 -8.62
CA ALA A 141 3.98 3.50 -7.84
C ALA A 141 3.64 4.90 -8.33
N MET A 142 4.64 5.71 -8.66
CA MET A 142 4.43 7.08 -9.13
C MET A 142 3.65 7.13 -10.45
N ARG A 143 3.97 6.24 -11.41
CA ARG A 143 3.22 6.18 -12.67
C ARG A 143 1.79 5.74 -12.44
N THR A 144 1.60 4.72 -11.62
CA THR A 144 0.28 4.20 -11.25
C THR A 144 -0.57 5.28 -10.60
N ALA A 145 -0.04 5.97 -9.59
CA ALA A 145 -0.75 7.06 -8.91
C ALA A 145 -1.19 8.18 -9.87
N ASN A 146 -0.36 8.52 -10.86
CA ASN A 146 -0.75 9.52 -11.87
C ASN A 146 -1.89 9.04 -12.77
N LYS A 147 -1.81 7.79 -13.24
CA LYS A 147 -2.84 7.16 -14.05
C LYS A 147 -4.18 7.10 -13.29
N MET A 148 -4.14 6.65 -12.04
CA MET A 148 -5.33 6.58 -11.19
C MET A 148 -5.93 7.96 -10.94
N ARG A 149 -5.10 8.96 -10.62
CA ARG A 149 -5.56 10.33 -10.42
C ARG A 149 -6.25 10.92 -11.65
N ALA A 150 -5.77 10.60 -12.85
CA ALA A 150 -6.42 11.00 -14.09
C ALA A 150 -7.76 10.29 -14.28
N ARG A 151 -7.80 8.96 -14.04
CA ARG A 151 -9.00 8.13 -14.17
C ARG A 151 -10.09 8.54 -13.18
N PHE A 152 -9.75 8.79 -11.92
CA PHE A 152 -10.70 9.15 -10.86
C PHE A 152 -11.38 10.51 -11.07
N LYS A 153 -10.88 11.32 -11.99
CA LYS A 153 -11.51 12.58 -12.37
C LYS A 153 -12.55 12.44 -13.49
N THR A 154 -12.70 11.25 -14.07
CA THR A 154 -13.65 11.02 -15.17
C THR A 154 -15.04 10.69 -14.64
N GLU A 155 -16.07 11.18 -15.30
CA GLU A 155 -17.47 10.84 -14.99
C GLU A 155 -17.72 9.33 -15.10
N ALA A 156 -17.20 8.69 -16.13
CA ALA A 156 -17.30 7.25 -16.32
C ALA A 156 -16.76 6.45 -15.12
N HIS A 157 -15.69 6.92 -14.47
CA HIS A 157 -15.19 6.28 -13.26
C HIS A 157 -16.12 6.51 -12.08
N ALA A 158 -16.65 7.72 -11.91
CA ALA A 158 -17.58 8.04 -10.83
C ALA A 158 -18.86 7.20 -10.92
N GLU A 159 -19.42 7.03 -12.11
CA GLU A 159 -20.59 6.18 -12.36
C GLU A 159 -20.31 4.70 -12.08
N ALA A 160 -19.19 4.18 -12.59
CA ALA A 160 -18.78 2.79 -12.34
C ALA A 160 -18.57 2.51 -10.85
N TYR A 161 -17.91 3.44 -10.15
CA TYR A 161 -17.68 3.35 -8.71
C TYR A 161 -18.99 3.35 -7.94
N ALA A 162 -19.91 4.29 -8.25
CA ALA A 162 -21.21 4.38 -7.58
C ALA A 162 -22.04 3.10 -7.77
N LYS A 163 -22.05 2.54 -8.99
CA LYS A 163 -22.73 1.29 -9.31
C LYS A 163 -22.16 0.11 -8.52
N GLN A 164 -20.84 -0.01 -8.48
CA GLN A 164 -20.16 -1.09 -7.76
C GLN A 164 -20.34 -0.95 -6.24
N HIS A 165 -20.20 0.26 -5.71
CA HIS A 165 -20.39 0.55 -4.30
C HIS A 165 -21.82 0.20 -3.84
N LYS A 166 -22.83 0.54 -4.63
CA LYS A 166 -24.22 0.17 -4.35
C LYS A 166 -24.41 -1.34 -4.31
N LYS A 167 -23.79 -2.07 -5.25
CA LYS A 167 -23.83 -3.55 -5.32
C LYS A 167 -23.17 -4.22 -4.11
N LEU A 168 -22.10 -3.62 -3.59
CA LEU A 168 -21.27 -4.22 -2.53
C LEU A 168 -21.61 -3.70 -1.13
N LYS A 169 -22.55 -2.76 -1.00
CA LYS A 169 -22.88 -2.12 0.28
C LYS A 169 -23.21 -3.12 1.38
N ASP A 170 -23.98 -4.14 1.02
CA ASP A 170 -24.48 -5.17 1.94
C ASP A 170 -23.80 -6.54 1.69
N ALA A 171 -22.69 -6.56 0.95
CA ALA A 171 -21.98 -7.78 0.65
C ALA A 171 -21.26 -8.33 1.90
N ASP A 172 -21.22 -9.65 2.01
CA ASP A 172 -20.45 -10.32 3.05
C ASP A 172 -18.92 -10.14 2.87
N THR A 173 -18.19 -10.45 3.93
CA THR A 173 -16.72 -10.29 3.93
C THR A 173 -16.06 -11.11 2.83
N GLU A 174 -16.53 -12.32 2.57
CA GLU A 174 -15.94 -13.19 1.54
C GLU A 174 -16.15 -12.60 0.13
N THR A 175 -17.32 -12.10 -0.16
CA THR A 175 -17.63 -11.37 -1.40
C THR A 175 -16.73 -10.15 -1.55
N LEU A 176 -16.57 -9.35 -0.49
CA LEU A 176 -15.69 -8.16 -0.51
C LEU A 176 -14.22 -8.53 -0.74
N LEU A 177 -13.74 -9.62 -0.15
CA LEU A 177 -12.37 -10.10 -0.34
C LEU A 177 -12.10 -10.56 -1.78
N ASN A 178 -13.09 -11.16 -2.44
CA ASN A 178 -12.97 -11.71 -3.79
C ASN A 178 -13.31 -10.72 -4.91
N THR A 179 -13.97 -9.61 -4.59
CA THR A 179 -14.35 -8.59 -5.58
C THR A 179 -13.16 -7.67 -5.91
N ARG A 180 -13.04 -7.36 -7.20
CA ARG A 180 -12.05 -6.43 -7.74
C ARG A 180 -12.63 -5.04 -7.91
#